data_cdb8824e1f8b8bf8dfa1ef42a3a4ddbe
#
_entry.id   cdb8824e1f8b8bf8dfa1ef42a3a4ddbe
#
_cell.length_a   1.000
_cell.length_b   1.000
_cell.length_c   1.000
_cell.angle_alpha   90.00
_cell.angle_beta   90.00
_cell.angle_gamma   90.00
#
_symmetry.space_group_name_H-M   'P 1'
#
loop_
_entity.id
_entity.type
_entity.pdbx_description
1 polymer ?
#
loop_
_entity_poly.entity_id
_entity_poly.type
_entity_poly.pdbx_seq_one_letter_code
_entity_poly.pdbx_strand_id
1 'polypeptide(L)'
;MKNKIHFKRFLRIISCVLIVVLVVSGAGLFCNHPNLLIEGTLNSFYNEENDSLDYVLIGASAALNDASPTVIWQKSKLAGNNFSVNGCHSDIYVSMLKESLSKQKNALLVIDVDPFYYDISQGDKYGATSSWIDLMPKNKNWLETIKKCDSENTIEHFFPILKYHCYSTKAYTFLSQTKKSLTNKQPDSLKGWNILNDFQIEQSQINSLKLFDSNALSPTALEKELETNLYETLDYCKDNNLNVVFVDYPKSYFNDEKKQIISKVESKLITCENVIRQYGYDVLNYNKLDNPAALTKSDFADCYHLNKKGAVKFSTFLAYYLAENYTFKSHTAQFTDSWDKTAREVCKAYNL
;
A
#
# COMPACT_ATOMS: atom_id res chain seq x y z
N MET A 1 -39.11 -11.86 45.70
CA MET A 1 -39.02 -10.43 45.42
C MET A 1 -37.57 -9.90 45.24
N LYS A 2 -36.64 -10.26 46.12
CA LYS A 2 -35.24 -9.76 46.05
C LYS A 2 -34.54 -10.08 44.69
N ASN A 3 -34.68 -11.29 44.12
CA ASN A 3 -34.07 -11.65 42.85
C ASN A 3 -34.55 -10.83 41.64
N LYS A 4 -35.83 -10.40 41.63
CA LYS A 4 -36.39 -9.51 40.57
C LYS A 4 -35.78 -8.10 40.63
N ILE A 5 -35.46 -7.61 41.84
CA ILE A 5 -34.86 -6.29 42.04
C ILE A 5 -33.39 -6.31 41.58
N HIS A 6 -32.63 -7.36 41.88
CA HIS A 6 -31.26 -7.53 41.42
C HIS A 6 -31.19 -7.66 39.90
N PHE A 7 -32.10 -8.42 39.29
CA PHE A 7 -32.17 -8.56 37.83
C PHE A 7 -32.48 -7.23 37.13
N LYS A 8 -33.46 -6.44 37.67
CA LYS A 8 -33.74 -5.10 37.12
C LYS A 8 -32.53 -4.13 37.25
N ARG A 9 -31.81 -4.18 38.36
CA ARG A 9 -30.58 -3.37 38.52
C ARG A 9 -29.49 -3.80 37.55
N PHE A 10 -29.28 -5.09 37.37
CA PHE A 10 -28.33 -5.67 36.39
C PHE A 10 -28.68 -5.21 34.97
N LEU A 11 -29.93 -5.31 34.55
CA LEU A 11 -30.36 -4.84 33.22
C LEU A 11 -30.16 -3.33 33.04
N ARG A 12 -30.41 -2.51 34.08
CA ARG A 12 -30.15 -1.06 34.00
C ARG A 12 -28.64 -0.78 33.83
N ILE A 13 -27.78 -1.47 34.54
CA ILE A 13 -26.32 -1.33 34.40
C ILE A 13 -25.90 -1.68 32.99
N ILE A 14 -26.35 -2.82 32.46
CA ILE A 14 -26.06 -3.21 31.07
C ILE A 14 -26.57 -2.16 30.08
N SER A 15 -27.77 -1.67 30.25
CA SER A 15 -28.32 -0.63 29.37
C SER A 15 -27.49 0.67 29.42
N CYS A 16 -27.08 1.10 30.61
CA CYS A 16 -26.18 2.26 30.74
C CYS A 16 -24.84 2.05 30.04
N VAL A 17 -24.22 0.88 30.23
CA VAL A 17 -22.96 0.52 29.56
C VAL A 17 -23.14 0.53 28.03
N LEU A 18 -24.22 -0.09 27.53
CA LEU A 18 -24.52 -0.09 26.09
C LEU A 18 -24.73 1.32 25.53
N ILE A 19 -25.44 2.18 26.26
CA ILE A 19 -25.63 3.57 25.85
C ILE A 19 -24.29 4.32 25.80
N VAL A 20 -23.43 4.15 26.81
CA VAL A 20 -22.10 4.77 26.83
C VAL A 20 -21.27 4.27 25.64
N VAL A 21 -21.26 2.96 25.39
CA VAL A 21 -20.54 2.37 24.25
C VAL A 21 -21.07 2.95 22.93
N LEU A 22 -22.38 3.03 22.74
CA LEU A 22 -23.01 3.59 21.53
C LEU A 22 -22.66 5.08 21.35
N VAL A 23 -22.69 5.86 22.42
CA VAL A 23 -22.32 7.29 22.36
C VAL A 23 -20.84 7.48 22.04
N VAL A 24 -19.96 6.72 22.68
CA VAL A 24 -18.51 6.78 22.43
C VAL A 24 -18.18 6.31 21.01
N SER A 25 -18.81 5.22 20.55
CA SER A 25 -18.63 4.72 19.18
C SER A 25 -19.17 5.72 18.15
N GLY A 26 -20.35 6.30 18.39
CA GLY A 26 -20.93 7.34 17.52
C GLY A 26 -20.07 8.60 17.46
N ALA A 27 -19.57 9.07 18.61
CA ALA A 27 -18.61 10.17 18.64
C ALA A 27 -17.30 9.84 17.92
N GLY A 28 -16.85 8.57 17.99
CA GLY A 28 -15.69 8.07 17.27
C GLY A 28 -15.81 8.22 15.75
N LEU A 29 -17.00 8.06 15.19
CA LEU A 29 -17.24 8.25 13.75
C LEU A 29 -17.00 9.71 13.31
N PHE A 30 -17.27 10.67 14.19
CA PHE A 30 -17.02 12.10 13.94
C PHE A 30 -15.57 12.52 14.25
N CYS A 31 -14.88 11.77 15.10
CA CYS A 31 -13.49 12.04 15.49
C CYS A 31 -12.48 11.25 14.67
N ASN A 32 -12.90 10.36 13.78
CA ASN A 32 -12.01 9.59 12.94
C ASN A 32 -11.32 10.51 11.92
N HIS A 33 -9.99 10.55 11.97
CA HIS A 33 -9.15 11.31 11.02
C HIS A 33 -8.26 10.34 10.25
N PRO A 34 -8.83 9.59 9.30
CA PRO A 34 -8.06 8.65 8.51
C PRO A 34 -7.01 9.40 7.68
N ASN A 35 -5.92 8.72 7.38
CA ASN A 35 -5.01 9.17 6.36
C ASN A 35 -5.75 9.12 5.00
N LEU A 36 -6.04 10.30 4.43
CA LEU A 36 -6.87 10.42 3.22
C LEU A 36 -6.28 9.69 2.01
N LEU A 37 -4.96 9.57 1.93
CA LEU A 37 -4.29 8.85 0.86
C LEU A 37 -4.55 7.33 1.00
N ILE A 38 -4.36 6.79 2.20
CA ILE A 38 -4.62 5.37 2.49
C ILE A 38 -6.11 5.07 2.32
N GLU A 39 -7.00 5.93 2.83
CA GLU A 39 -8.46 5.81 2.66
C GLU A 39 -8.84 5.75 1.17
N GLY A 40 -8.27 6.65 0.35
CA GLY A 40 -8.51 6.69 -1.09
C GLY A 40 -8.09 5.40 -1.79
N THR A 41 -6.90 4.88 -1.46
CA THR A 41 -6.36 3.63 -2.01
C THR A 41 -7.23 2.43 -1.63
N LEU A 42 -7.59 2.31 -0.36
CA LEU A 42 -8.45 1.22 0.10
C LEU A 42 -9.84 1.29 -0.53
N ASN A 43 -10.46 2.46 -0.56
CA ASN A 43 -11.77 2.65 -1.18
C ASN A 43 -11.74 2.31 -2.68
N SER A 44 -10.66 2.68 -3.39
CA SER A 44 -10.49 2.30 -4.78
C SER A 44 -10.55 0.80 -4.96
N PHE A 45 -9.80 0.05 -4.14
CA PHE A 45 -9.76 -1.41 -4.20
C PHE A 45 -11.10 -2.06 -3.81
N TYR A 46 -11.71 -1.65 -2.68
CA TYR A 46 -12.96 -2.25 -2.21
C TYR A 46 -14.16 -1.96 -3.13
N ASN A 47 -14.08 -0.93 -3.98
CA ASN A 47 -15.10 -0.63 -4.99
C ASN A 47 -14.96 -1.48 -6.27
N GLU A 48 -13.86 -2.21 -6.46
CA GLU A 48 -13.75 -3.14 -7.59
C GLU A 48 -14.74 -4.32 -7.45
N GLU A 49 -15.16 -4.89 -8.55
CA GLU A 49 -15.95 -6.12 -8.56
C GLU A 49 -15.10 -7.31 -8.07
N ASN A 50 -15.75 -8.31 -7.47
CA ASN A 50 -15.03 -9.48 -6.99
C ASN A 50 -14.46 -10.28 -8.18
N ASP A 51 -13.22 -10.75 -8.02
CA ASP A 51 -12.51 -11.60 -9.00
C ASP A 51 -12.47 -11.00 -10.43
N SER A 52 -12.44 -9.66 -10.52
CA SER A 52 -12.43 -8.90 -11.77
C SER A 52 -11.03 -8.42 -12.20
N LEU A 53 -10.06 -8.43 -11.28
CA LEU A 53 -8.71 -7.94 -11.56
C LEU A 53 -7.77 -9.07 -11.98
N ASP A 54 -6.86 -8.75 -12.90
CA ASP A 54 -5.76 -9.63 -13.31
C ASP A 54 -4.61 -9.59 -12.29
N TYR A 55 -4.36 -8.41 -11.72
CA TYR A 55 -3.31 -8.25 -10.71
C TYR A 55 -3.70 -7.22 -9.63
N VAL A 56 -3.02 -7.33 -8.48
CA VAL A 56 -3.10 -6.36 -7.38
C VAL A 56 -1.68 -5.97 -6.97
N LEU A 57 -1.38 -4.67 -6.99
CA LEU A 57 -0.14 -4.13 -6.45
C LEU A 57 -0.27 -4.00 -4.94
N ILE A 58 0.67 -4.56 -4.20
CA ILE A 58 0.73 -4.51 -2.73
C ILE A 58 2.11 -4.00 -2.34
N GLY A 59 2.16 -2.92 -1.57
CA GLY A 59 3.45 -2.36 -1.21
C GLY A 59 3.39 -1.09 -0.40
N ALA A 60 4.52 -0.39 -0.40
CA ALA A 60 4.72 0.90 0.22
C ALA A 60 4.58 2.05 -0.80
N SER A 61 5.29 3.15 -0.53
CA SER A 61 5.23 4.35 -1.36
C SER A 61 5.78 4.18 -2.76
N ALA A 62 6.77 3.31 -2.98
CA ALA A 62 7.29 3.03 -4.31
C ALA A 62 6.21 2.40 -5.19
N ALA A 63 5.59 1.31 -4.76
CA ALA A 63 4.46 0.71 -5.48
C ALA A 63 3.31 1.70 -5.69
N LEU A 64 2.97 2.48 -4.64
CA LEU A 64 1.87 3.44 -4.67
C LEU A 64 2.06 4.54 -5.71
N ASN A 65 3.29 5.05 -5.86
CA ASN A 65 3.58 6.20 -6.71
C ASN A 65 4.06 5.81 -8.11
N ASP A 66 4.80 4.72 -8.24
CA ASP A 66 5.57 4.42 -9.45
C ASP A 66 4.83 3.53 -10.44
N ALA A 67 3.72 2.88 -10.01
CA ALA A 67 2.95 1.98 -10.85
C ALA A 67 1.49 2.42 -11.00
N SER A 68 1.10 2.76 -12.23
CA SER A 68 -0.24 3.21 -12.61
C SER A 68 -1.04 2.08 -13.25
N PRO A 69 -2.10 1.56 -12.60
CA PRO A 69 -2.93 0.52 -13.20
C PRO A 69 -3.61 0.95 -14.52
N THR A 70 -3.97 2.22 -14.65
CA THR A 70 -4.61 2.72 -15.88
C THR A 70 -3.65 2.80 -17.06
N VAL A 71 -2.36 3.08 -16.82
CA VAL A 71 -1.32 3.02 -17.86
C VAL A 71 -1.03 1.57 -18.24
N ILE A 72 -0.94 0.66 -17.26
CA ILE A 72 -0.75 -0.78 -17.49
C ILE A 72 -1.91 -1.31 -18.35
N TRP A 73 -3.17 -0.98 -18.03
CA TRP A 73 -4.31 -1.34 -18.85
C TRP A 73 -4.18 -0.86 -20.29
N GLN A 74 -3.76 0.37 -20.53
CA GLN A 74 -3.62 0.91 -21.87
C GLN A 74 -2.62 0.14 -22.73
N LYS A 75 -1.56 -0.39 -22.11
CA LYS A 75 -0.46 -1.06 -22.81
C LYS A 75 -0.69 -2.55 -23.01
N SER A 76 -1.29 -3.22 -22.04
CA SER A 76 -1.41 -4.69 -22.03
C SER A 76 -2.84 -5.21 -21.84
N LYS A 77 -3.82 -4.34 -21.59
CA LYS A 77 -5.21 -4.71 -21.23
C LYS A 77 -5.31 -5.56 -19.96
N LEU A 78 -4.32 -5.46 -19.08
CA LEU A 78 -4.37 -6.09 -17.77
C LEU A 78 -5.06 -5.15 -16.76
N ALA A 79 -6.17 -5.62 -16.20
CA ALA A 79 -6.93 -4.89 -15.18
C ALA A 79 -6.26 -5.05 -13.81
N GLY A 80 -5.95 -3.95 -13.14
CA GLY A 80 -5.32 -4.00 -11.82
C GLY A 80 -5.74 -2.89 -10.89
N ASN A 81 -5.41 -3.04 -9.62
CA ASN A 81 -5.59 -2.00 -8.63
C ASN A 81 -4.32 -1.87 -7.77
N ASN A 82 -3.99 -0.65 -7.40
CA ASN A 82 -2.88 -0.36 -6.51
C ASN A 82 -3.41 -0.30 -5.08
N PHE A 83 -3.21 -1.40 -4.34
CA PHE A 83 -3.64 -1.60 -2.96
C PHE A 83 -2.46 -1.38 -1.99
N SER A 84 -1.63 -0.38 -2.26
CA SER A 84 -0.44 -0.07 -1.48
C SER A 84 -0.72 0.97 -0.40
N VAL A 85 0.09 0.96 0.66
CA VAL A 85 -0.04 1.85 1.83
C VAL A 85 1.22 2.69 1.97
N ASN A 86 1.11 4.01 1.86
CA ASN A 86 2.25 4.91 2.02
C ASN A 86 2.91 4.74 3.40
N GLY A 87 4.22 4.55 3.42
CA GLY A 87 4.97 4.26 4.65
C GLY A 87 4.70 2.87 5.24
N CYS A 88 4.19 1.94 4.43
CA CYS A 88 3.91 0.57 4.83
C CYS A 88 5.15 -0.10 5.42
N HIS A 89 4.96 -0.80 6.53
CA HIS A 89 5.94 -1.73 7.11
C HIS A 89 5.51 -3.16 6.80
N SER A 90 6.47 -4.08 6.65
CA SER A 90 6.20 -5.47 6.23
C SER A 90 5.37 -6.29 7.23
N ASP A 91 5.20 -5.83 8.47
CA ASP A 91 4.37 -6.49 9.48
C ASP A 91 2.88 -6.60 9.09
N ILE A 92 2.36 -5.68 8.26
CA ILE A 92 0.97 -5.73 7.78
C ILE A 92 0.79 -6.49 6.46
N TYR A 93 1.85 -7.00 5.83
CA TYR A 93 1.75 -7.63 4.51
C TYR A 93 0.83 -8.85 4.47
N VAL A 94 0.92 -9.73 5.45
CA VAL A 94 0.00 -10.89 5.55
C VAL A 94 -1.45 -10.41 5.69
N SER A 95 -1.69 -9.29 6.40
CA SER A 95 -3.02 -8.69 6.50
C SER A 95 -3.50 -8.15 5.15
N MET A 96 -2.63 -7.45 4.40
CA MET A 96 -2.95 -6.93 3.06
C MET A 96 -3.25 -8.07 2.08
N LEU A 97 -2.47 -9.15 2.12
CA LEU A 97 -2.72 -10.35 1.31
C LEU A 97 -4.09 -10.97 1.60
N LYS A 98 -4.45 -11.11 2.87
CA LYS A 98 -5.76 -11.63 3.29
C LYS A 98 -6.91 -10.76 2.78
N GLU A 99 -6.79 -9.44 2.90
CA GLU A 99 -7.80 -8.50 2.37
C GLU A 99 -7.87 -8.54 0.84
N SER A 100 -6.72 -8.57 0.16
CA SER A 100 -6.67 -8.70 -1.29
C SER A 100 -7.39 -9.96 -1.78
N LEU A 101 -7.08 -11.10 -1.19
CA LEU A 101 -7.68 -12.39 -1.53
C LEU A 101 -9.17 -12.49 -1.16
N SER A 102 -9.63 -11.74 -0.16
CA SER A 102 -11.05 -11.70 0.19
C SER A 102 -11.91 -11.19 -0.98
N LYS A 103 -11.33 -10.43 -1.89
CA LYS A 103 -11.99 -9.79 -3.03
C LYS A 103 -11.52 -10.29 -4.40
N GLN A 104 -10.22 -10.58 -4.54
CA GLN A 104 -9.55 -10.92 -5.80
C GLN A 104 -8.75 -12.21 -5.66
N LYS A 105 -9.45 -13.35 -5.59
CA LYS A 105 -8.85 -14.66 -5.24
C LYS A 105 -7.85 -15.18 -6.27
N ASN A 106 -8.02 -14.79 -7.54
CA ASN A 106 -7.25 -15.33 -8.65
C ASN A 106 -6.27 -14.32 -9.27
N ALA A 107 -6.17 -13.12 -8.71
CA ALA A 107 -5.28 -12.10 -9.23
C ALA A 107 -3.80 -12.47 -8.96
N LEU A 108 -2.91 -12.08 -9.87
CA LEU A 108 -1.48 -12.04 -9.61
C LEU A 108 -1.18 -10.98 -8.54
N LEU A 109 -0.48 -11.36 -7.49
CA LEU A 109 -0.06 -10.41 -6.46
C LEU A 109 1.32 -9.88 -6.81
N VAL A 110 1.41 -8.59 -7.08
CA VAL A 110 2.64 -7.86 -7.39
C VAL A 110 3.09 -7.16 -6.12
N ILE A 111 4.07 -7.73 -5.43
CA ILE A 111 4.46 -7.35 -4.08
C ILE A 111 5.73 -6.52 -4.12
N ASP A 112 5.67 -5.30 -3.61
CA ASP A 112 6.83 -4.45 -3.36
C ASP A 112 7.73 -5.07 -2.29
N VAL A 113 9.01 -5.23 -2.60
CA VAL A 113 9.96 -5.89 -1.70
C VAL A 113 10.60 -4.90 -0.72
N ASP A 114 10.53 -3.60 -0.96
CA ASP A 114 11.18 -2.55 -0.16
C ASP A 114 10.90 -2.67 1.35
N PRO A 115 9.66 -2.89 1.82
CA PRO A 115 9.38 -2.99 3.26
C PRO A 115 10.02 -4.17 4.00
N PHE A 116 10.60 -5.13 3.29
CA PHE A 116 11.33 -6.23 3.94
C PHE A 116 12.80 -5.91 4.24
N TYR A 117 13.31 -4.79 3.73
CA TYR A 117 14.71 -4.42 3.95
C TYR A 117 14.93 -2.94 4.28
N TYR A 118 13.93 -2.10 4.10
CA TYR A 118 13.95 -0.73 4.60
C TYR A 118 13.55 -0.69 6.07
N ASP A 119 14.41 -0.06 6.89
CA ASP A 119 14.09 0.27 8.27
C ASP A 119 13.34 1.61 8.30
N ILE A 120 12.02 1.53 8.30
CA ILE A 120 11.16 2.71 8.47
C ILE A 120 11.21 3.11 9.93
N SER A 121 11.41 4.42 10.21
CA SER A 121 11.42 4.91 11.58
C SER A 121 10.16 4.48 12.34
N GLN A 122 10.27 4.14 13.61
CA GLN A 122 9.13 3.64 14.39
C GLN A 122 7.92 4.57 14.35
N GLY A 123 8.14 5.90 14.29
CA GLY A 123 7.06 6.87 14.18
C GLY A 123 6.25 6.73 12.89
N ASP A 124 6.91 6.54 11.76
CA ASP A 124 6.26 6.35 10.46
C ASP A 124 5.60 4.96 10.38
N LYS A 125 6.25 3.93 10.93
CA LYS A 125 5.69 2.59 11.05
C LYS A 125 4.33 2.61 11.75
N TYR A 126 4.26 3.20 12.93
CA TYR A 126 3.01 3.27 13.68
C TYR A 126 1.95 4.10 12.97
N GLY A 127 2.31 5.16 12.28
CA GLY A 127 1.39 5.99 11.50
C GLY A 127 0.71 5.22 10.36
N ALA A 128 1.48 4.50 9.55
CA ALA A 128 0.98 3.70 8.43
C ALA A 128 0.21 2.46 8.90
N THR A 129 0.80 1.64 9.79
CA THR A 129 0.20 0.43 10.35
C THR A 129 -1.11 0.74 11.07
N SER A 130 -1.12 1.78 11.91
CA SER A 130 -2.30 2.20 12.65
C SER A 130 -3.41 2.71 11.71
N SER A 131 -3.05 3.45 10.65
CA SER A 131 -4.02 3.91 9.63
C SER A 131 -4.58 2.75 8.82
N TRP A 132 -3.77 1.75 8.48
CA TRP A 132 -4.22 0.51 7.84
C TRP A 132 -5.28 -0.18 8.70
N ILE A 133 -4.98 -0.43 9.99
CA ILE A 133 -5.89 -1.08 10.93
C ILE A 133 -7.21 -0.31 11.06
N ASP A 134 -7.15 1.02 11.16
CA ASP A 134 -8.35 1.84 11.35
C ASP A 134 -9.28 1.86 10.12
N LEU A 135 -8.71 1.68 8.92
CA LEU A 135 -9.41 1.80 7.65
C LEU A 135 -9.83 0.46 7.03
N MET A 136 -9.18 -0.64 7.40
CA MET A 136 -9.55 -1.96 6.88
C MET A 136 -10.91 -2.43 7.45
N PRO A 137 -11.61 -3.38 6.77
CA PRO A 137 -12.86 -3.94 7.27
C PRO A 137 -12.70 -4.60 8.64
N LYS A 138 -13.64 -4.35 9.56
CA LYS A 138 -13.63 -4.90 10.92
C LYS A 138 -14.07 -6.38 10.93
N ASN A 139 -13.23 -7.24 10.39
CA ASN A 139 -13.42 -8.68 10.28
C ASN A 139 -12.43 -9.46 11.17
N LYS A 140 -12.29 -10.77 10.96
CA LYS A 140 -11.34 -11.61 11.70
C LYS A 140 -9.88 -11.16 11.44
N ASN A 141 -9.55 -10.80 10.20
CA ASN A 141 -8.22 -10.32 9.82
C ASN A 141 -7.87 -9.02 10.57
N TRP A 142 -8.83 -8.12 10.74
CA TRP A 142 -8.66 -6.90 11.53
C TRP A 142 -8.22 -7.18 12.97
N LEU A 143 -8.87 -8.16 13.65
CA LEU A 143 -8.49 -8.56 15.00
C LEU A 143 -7.09 -9.19 15.06
N GLU A 144 -6.76 -10.03 14.08
CA GLU A 144 -5.44 -10.65 13.96
C GLU A 144 -4.35 -9.60 13.72
N THR A 145 -4.65 -8.59 12.90
CA THR A 145 -3.72 -7.50 12.59
C THR A 145 -3.45 -6.63 13.82
N ILE A 146 -4.48 -6.24 14.57
CA ILE A 146 -4.29 -5.52 15.85
C ILE A 146 -3.39 -6.32 16.78
N LYS A 147 -3.71 -7.59 16.97
CA LYS A 147 -2.95 -8.45 17.90
C LYS A 147 -1.48 -8.58 17.50
N LYS A 148 -1.19 -8.64 16.19
CA LYS A 148 0.17 -8.79 15.68
C LYS A 148 0.93 -7.46 15.68
N CYS A 149 0.32 -6.39 15.17
CA CYS A 149 1.05 -5.19 14.77
C CYS A 149 0.88 -4.02 15.75
N ASP A 150 -0.20 -3.98 16.56
CA ASP A 150 -0.50 -2.84 17.44
C ASP A 150 -1.31 -3.25 18.68
N SER A 151 -0.89 -4.33 19.35
CA SER A 151 -1.61 -4.90 20.49
C SER A 151 -1.72 -3.97 21.69
N GLU A 152 -0.78 -3.05 21.87
CA GLU A 152 -0.77 -2.08 22.97
C GLU A 152 -1.88 -1.05 22.83
N ASN A 153 -2.28 -0.71 21.60
CA ASN A 153 -3.30 0.29 21.28
C ASN A 153 -4.66 -0.34 20.92
N THR A 154 -4.90 -1.60 21.29
CA THR A 154 -6.11 -2.34 20.95
C THR A 154 -7.39 -1.56 21.24
N ILE A 155 -7.49 -0.91 22.42
CA ILE A 155 -8.70 -0.16 22.83
C ILE A 155 -8.94 1.04 21.91
N GLU A 156 -7.88 1.70 21.44
CA GLU A 156 -7.97 2.87 20.55
C GLU A 156 -8.53 2.49 19.17
N HIS A 157 -8.24 1.29 18.66
CA HIS A 157 -8.82 0.79 17.41
C HIS A 157 -10.31 0.47 17.53
N PHE A 158 -10.76 0.02 18.73
CA PHE A 158 -12.20 -0.16 19.00
C PHE A 158 -12.93 1.15 19.22
N PHE A 159 -12.25 2.15 19.79
CA PHE A 159 -12.79 3.46 20.13
C PHE A 159 -11.93 4.58 19.56
N PRO A 160 -12.04 4.91 18.27
CA PRO A 160 -11.19 5.91 17.60
C PRO A 160 -11.17 7.28 18.28
N ILE A 161 -12.22 7.62 19.06
CA ILE A 161 -12.24 8.86 19.86
C ILE A 161 -11.06 8.94 20.85
N LEU A 162 -10.61 7.81 21.40
CA LEU A 162 -9.47 7.79 22.34
C LEU A 162 -8.17 8.19 21.64
N LYS A 163 -8.02 7.79 20.38
CA LYS A 163 -6.85 8.09 19.53
C LYS A 163 -6.90 9.52 18.97
N TYR A 164 -8.07 9.92 18.47
CA TYR A 164 -8.20 11.14 17.67
C TYR A 164 -8.76 12.34 18.45
N HIS A 165 -9.09 12.21 19.75
CA HIS A 165 -9.66 13.29 20.55
C HIS A 165 -8.80 14.56 20.61
N CYS A 166 -7.48 14.43 20.55
CA CYS A 166 -6.56 15.57 20.56
C CYS A 166 -6.67 16.46 19.33
N TYR A 167 -7.15 15.94 18.21
CA TYR A 167 -7.40 16.73 17.00
C TYR A 167 -8.66 17.61 17.12
N SER A 168 -9.57 17.29 18.05
CA SER A 168 -10.79 18.06 18.30
C SER A 168 -10.55 19.38 19.01
N THR A 169 -9.38 19.58 19.63
CA THR A 169 -9.03 20.82 20.36
C THR A 169 -8.92 22.05 19.43
N LYS A 170 -8.81 21.84 18.13
CA LYS A 170 -8.87 22.86 17.09
C LYS A 170 -10.12 22.61 16.23
N ALA A 171 -11.27 23.04 16.71
CA ALA A 171 -12.59 22.80 16.04
C ALA A 171 -12.57 23.12 14.53
N TYR A 172 -11.85 24.13 14.08
CA TYR A 172 -11.73 24.49 12.67
C TYR A 172 -10.95 23.41 11.89
N THR A 173 -9.84 22.89 12.43
CA THR A 173 -9.04 21.83 11.80
C THR A 173 -9.83 20.53 11.75
N PHE A 174 -10.59 20.23 12.81
CA PHE A 174 -11.50 19.10 12.89
C PHE A 174 -12.57 19.16 11.79
N LEU A 175 -13.32 20.27 11.72
CA LEU A 175 -14.39 20.43 10.72
C LEU A 175 -13.84 20.42 9.28
N SER A 176 -12.67 21.01 9.04
CA SER A 176 -12.07 21.05 7.71
C SER A 176 -11.56 19.68 7.27
N GLN A 177 -11.00 18.89 8.18
CA GLN A 177 -10.54 17.53 7.87
C GLN A 177 -11.70 16.55 7.71
N THR A 178 -12.72 16.63 8.59
CA THR A 178 -13.96 15.85 8.42
C THR A 178 -14.63 16.19 7.09
N LYS A 179 -14.67 17.45 6.70
CA LYS A 179 -15.18 17.87 5.40
C LYS A 179 -14.32 17.31 4.26
N LYS A 180 -12.98 17.34 4.38
CA LYS A 180 -12.05 16.73 3.41
C LYS A 180 -12.27 15.22 3.29
N SER A 181 -12.38 14.49 4.39
CA SER A 181 -12.65 13.05 4.39
C SER A 181 -14.01 12.71 3.71
N LEU A 182 -15.01 13.54 3.88
CA LEU A 182 -16.32 13.35 3.25
C LEU A 182 -16.38 13.78 1.77
N THR A 183 -15.52 14.72 1.35
CA THR A 183 -15.60 15.34 0.01
C THR A 183 -14.41 14.96 -0.91
N ASN A 184 -13.25 14.66 -0.35
CA ASN A 184 -12.02 14.37 -1.10
C ASN A 184 -11.82 12.85 -1.24
N LYS A 185 -12.73 12.19 -1.94
CA LYS A 185 -12.47 10.81 -2.39
C LYS A 185 -11.52 10.88 -3.56
N GLN A 186 -10.41 10.11 -3.51
CA GLN A 186 -9.62 9.89 -4.71
C GLN A 186 -10.54 9.33 -5.81
N PRO A 187 -10.41 9.80 -7.06
CA PRO A 187 -11.18 9.24 -8.15
C PRO A 187 -10.85 7.73 -8.27
N ASP A 188 -11.87 6.87 -8.23
CA ASP A 188 -11.72 5.43 -8.48
C ASP A 188 -11.06 5.15 -9.84
N SER A 189 -11.12 6.15 -10.74
CA SER A 189 -10.45 6.12 -12.03
C SER A 189 -8.94 5.95 -11.98
N LEU A 190 -8.24 6.41 -10.92
CA LEU A 190 -6.79 6.19 -10.73
C LEU A 190 -6.44 4.79 -10.27
N LYS A 191 -7.45 3.99 -9.87
CA LYS A 191 -7.24 2.61 -9.40
C LYS A 191 -6.19 2.50 -8.30
N GLY A 192 -6.23 3.44 -7.34
CA GLY A 192 -5.31 3.50 -6.20
C GLY A 192 -3.94 4.14 -6.47
N TRP A 193 -3.62 4.53 -7.70
CA TRP A 193 -2.36 5.20 -8.01
C TRP A 193 -2.30 6.60 -7.42
N ASN A 194 -1.18 6.94 -6.75
CA ASN A 194 -0.89 8.30 -6.28
C ASN A 194 0.10 8.99 -7.22
N ILE A 195 -0.25 10.17 -7.72
CA ILE A 195 0.55 10.90 -8.70
C ILE A 195 1.46 11.90 -7.98
N LEU A 196 2.77 11.73 -8.12
CA LEU A 196 3.76 12.72 -7.75
C LEU A 196 4.05 13.62 -8.96
N ASN A 197 3.58 14.87 -8.91
CA ASN A 197 3.76 15.81 -10.02
C ASN A 197 5.07 16.59 -9.93
N ASP A 198 5.52 16.89 -8.71
CA ASP A 198 6.63 17.78 -8.44
C ASP A 198 7.84 17.02 -7.88
N PHE A 199 9.00 17.62 -8.06
CA PHE A 199 10.21 17.17 -7.40
C PHE A 199 10.12 17.40 -5.88
N GLN A 200 10.55 16.39 -5.13
CA GLN A 200 10.62 16.44 -3.66
C GLN A 200 12.03 16.84 -3.17
N ILE A 201 12.95 17.10 -4.10
CA ILE A 201 14.34 17.48 -3.86
C ILE A 201 14.69 18.75 -4.64
N GLU A 202 15.79 19.42 -4.26
CA GLU A 202 16.23 20.65 -4.89
C GLU A 202 16.66 20.44 -6.35
N GLN A 203 16.53 21.49 -7.19
CA GLN A 203 16.89 21.43 -8.60
C GLN A 203 18.37 21.09 -8.85
N SER A 204 19.27 21.51 -7.96
CA SER A 204 20.70 21.14 -7.98
C SER A 204 20.90 19.64 -7.84
N GLN A 205 20.14 18.98 -6.96
CA GLN A 205 20.17 17.54 -6.74
C GLN A 205 19.61 16.79 -7.96
N ILE A 206 18.48 17.27 -8.53
CA ILE A 206 17.90 16.71 -9.76
C ILE A 206 18.92 16.71 -10.90
N ASN A 207 19.64 17.81 -11.07
CA ASN A 207 20.65 17.92 -12.15
C ASN A 207 21.78 16.89 -12.02
N SER A 208 22.02 16.42 -10.79
CA SER A 208 23.08 15.46 -10.45
C SER A 208 22.56 14.02 -10.33
N LEU A 209 21.26 13.77 -10.47
CA LEU A 209 20.67 12.43 -10.37
C LEU A 209 21.29 11.46 -11.38
N LYS A 210 21.59 10.26 -10.90
CA LYS A 210 22.02 9.09 -11.67
C LYS A 210 21.17 7.90 -11.28
N LEU A 211 20.88 7.05 -12.22
CA LEU A 211 20.22 5.76 -11.96
C LEU A 211 21.10 4.90 -11.06
N PHE A 212 20.43 4.19 -10.15
CA PHE A 212 21.09 3.24 -9.27
C PHE A 212 21.27 1.91 -10.02
N ASP A 213 22.41 1.26 -9.80
CA ASP A 213 22.73 -0.08 -10.30
C ASP A 213 23.12 -0.95 -9.12
N SER A 214 22.41 -2.04 -8.92
CA SER A 214 22.61 -2.98 -7.81
C SER A 214 23.42 -4.23 -8.19
N ASN A 215 23.90 -4.35 -9.44
CA ASN A 215 24.60 -5.55 -9.93
C ASN A 215 25.89 -5.89 -9.16
N ALA A 216 26.59 -4.88 -8.64
CA ALA A 216 27.85 -5.05 -7.91
C ALA A 216 27.65 -5.28 -6.39
N LEU A 217 26.41 -5.31 -5.90
CA LEU A 217 26.15 -5.45 -4.46
C LEU A 217 26.29 -6.90 -4.00
N SER A 218 26.78 -7.05 -2.78
CA SER A 218 26.81 -8.34 -2.08
C SER A 218 25.72 -8.41 -1.02
N PRO A 219 25.17 -9.60 -0.71
CA PRO A 219 24.12 -9.75 0.28
C PRO A 219 24.58 -9.35 1.68
N THR A 220 23.72 -8.67 2.42
CA THR A 220 23.91 -8.37 3.84
C THR A 220 22.69 -8.84 4.64
N ALA A 221 22.91 -9.18 5.92
CA ALA A 221 21.84 -9.68 6.79
C ALA A 221 20.71 -8.67 6.96
N LEU A 222 19.49 -9.19 7.04
CA LEU A 222 18.31 -8.44 7.42
C LEU A 222 18.26 -8.24 8.93
N GLU A 223 17.57 -7.21 9.39
CA GLU A 223 17.12 -7.10 10.76
C GLU A 223 16.15 -8.25 11.07
N LYS A 224 16.24 -8.81 12.26
CA LYS A 224 15.47 -10.01 12.64
C LYS A 224 13.96 -9.83 12.47
N GLU A 225 13.42 -8.65 12.75
CA GLU A 225 12.00 -8.35 12.57
C GLU A 225 11.62 -8.41 11.09
N LEU A 226 12.39 -7.75 10.21
CA LEU A 226 12.15 -7.73 8.77
C LEU A 226 12.29 -9.11 8.14
N GLU A 227 13.30 -9.88 8.58
CA GLU A 227 13.49 -11.27 8.17
C GLU A 227 12.29 -12.13 8.58
N THR A 228 11.78 -11.98 9.80
CA THR A 228 10.59 -12.70 10.28
C THR A 228 9.37 -12.37 9.42
N ASN A 229 9.13 -11.09 9.13
CA ASN A 229 8.01 -10.65 8.30
C ASN A 229 8.11 -11.18 6.86
N LEU A 230 9.33 -11.26 6.31
CA LEU A 230 9.57 -11.85 4.99
C LEU A 230 9.17 -13.33 4.99
N TYR A 231 9.67 -14.12 5.95
CA TYR A 231 9.33 -15.54 6.03
C TYR A 231 7.84 -15.76 6.26
N GLU A 232 7.19 -15.04 7.18
CA GLU A 232 5.75 -15.14 7.40
C GLU A 232 4.93 -14.82 6.13
N THR A 233 5.37 -13.84 5.35
CA THR A 233 4.73 -13.49 4.08
C THR A 233 4.90 -14.59 3.05
N LEU A 234 6.10 -15.13 2.90
CA LEU A 234 6.41 -16.22 1.97
C LEU A 234 5.69 -17.52 2.34
N ASP A 235 5.68 -17.87 3.63
CA ASP A 235 4.94 -19.03 4.14
C ASP A 235 3.45 -18.87 3.84
N TYR A 236 2.87 -17.71 4.11
CA TYR A 236 1.48 -17.44 3.79
C TYR A 236 1.19 -17.57 2.29
N CYS A 237 2.05 -17.05 1.43
CA CYS A 237 1.92 -17.20 -0.02
C CYS A 237 1.98 -18.67 -0.45
N LYS A 238 2.92 -19.44 0.10
CA LYS A 238 3.12 -20.85 -0.22
C LYS A 238 1.98 -21.73 0.28
N ASP A 239 1.55 -21.54 1.52
CA ASP A 239 0.46 -22.33 2.13
C ASP A 239 -0.88 -22.13 1.43
N ASN A 240 -1.07 -20.97 0.80
CA ASN A 240 -2.28 -20.65 0.05
C ASN A 240 -2.12 -20.79 -1.48
N ASN A 241 -0.98 -21.29 -1.97
CA ASN A 241 -0.65 -21.47 -3.39
C ASN A 241 -0.89 -20.19 -4.21
N LEU A 242 -0.43 -19.04 -3.70
CA LEU A 242 -0.65 -17.75 -4.33
C LEU A 242 0.25 -17.55 -5.54
N ASN A 243 -0.29 -16.93 -6.58
CA ASN A 243 0.48 -16.46 -7.72
C ASN A 243 1.08 -15.09 -7.40
N VAL A 244 2.41 -15.02 -7.28
CA VAL A 244 3.10 -13.85 -6.74
C VAL A 244 4.34 -13.53 -7.57
N VAL A 245 4.57 -12.23 -7.79
CA VAL A 245 5.87 -11.68 -8.21
C VAL A 245 6.28 -10.57 -7.23
N PHE A 246 7.53 -10.60 -6.81
CA PHE A 246 8.11 -9.54 -5.99
C PHE A 246 8.80 -8.51 -6.90
N VAL A 247 8.64 -7.23 -6.59
CA VAL A 247 9.17 -6.13 -7.41
C VAL A 247 10.00 -5.18 -6.54
N ASP A 248 11.22 -4.91 -6.99
CA ASP A 248 12.04 -3.79 -6.54
C ASP A 248 11.97 -2.65 -7.56
N TYR A 249 11.55 -1.48 -7.10
CA TYR A 249 11.25 -0.33 -7.94
C TYR A 249 12.51 0.48 -8.29
N PRO A 250 12.46 1.32 -9.35
CA PRO A 250 13.60 2.12 -9.77
C PRO A 250 14.12 3.07 -8.70
N LYS A 251 15.44 3.14 -8.53
CA LYS A 251 16.11 4.03 -7.58
C LYS A 251 17.16 4.91 -8.27
N SER A 252 17.48 6.02 -7.65
CA SER A 252 18.46 7.00 -8.12
C SER A 252 19.24 7.60 -6.97
N TYR A 253 20.35 8.26 -7.27
CA TYR A 253 21.17 9.00 -6.30
C TYR A 253 21.75 10.27 -6.93
N PHE A 254 22.08 11.27 -6.12
CA PHE A 254 22.60 12.55 -6.60
C PHE A 254 24.03 12.87 -6.13
N ASN A 255 24.59 12.10 -5.19
CA ASN A 255 25.97 12.20 -4.73
C ASN A 255 26.46 10.86 -4.17
N ASP A 256 27.77 10.76 -3.86
CA ASP A 256 28.38 9.53 -3.38
C ASP A 256 27.89 9.11 -1.99
N GLU A 257 27.60 10.05 -1.10
CA GLU A 257 27.01 9.79 0.21
C GLU A 257 25.63 9.11 0.06
N LYS A 258 24.77 9.67 -0.77
CA LYS A 258 23.44 9.08 -1.04
C LYS A 258 23.57 7.72 -1.70
N LYS A 259 24.53 7.56 -2.63
CA LYS A 259 24.84 6.27 -3.23
C LYS A 259 25.23 5.22 -2.19
N GLN A 260 26.10 5.58 -1.24
CA GLN A 260 26.50 4.66 -0.17
C GLN A 260 25.35 4.25 0.73
N ILE A 261 24.47 5.21 1.10
CA ILE A 261 23.27 4.93 1.90
C ILE A 261 22.39 3.94 1.15
N ILE A 262 22.04 4.20 -0.10
CA ILE A 262 21.22 3.32 -0.92
C ILE A 262 21.90 1.95 -1.09
N SER A 263 23.18 1.89 -1.41
CA SER A 263 23.91 0.63 -1.55
C SER A 263 23.90 -0.23 -0.29
N LYS A 264 24.01 0.39 0.89
CA LYS A 264 23.91 -0.32 2.18
C LYS A 264 22.54 -0.95 2.38
N VAL A 265 21.48 -0.25 2.00
CA VAL A 265 20.12 -0.73 2.12
C VAL A 265 19.85 -1.79 1.05
N GLU A 266 20.18 -1.53 -0.20
CA GLU A 266 19.99 -2.45 -1.33
C GLU A 266 20.79 -3.76 -1.21
N SER A 267 21.90 -3.76 -0.45
CA SER A 267 22.62 -5.00 -0.12
C SER A 267 21.74 -6.00 0.67
N LYS A 268 20.76 -5.52 1.43
CA LYS A 268 19.78 -6.36 2.11
C LYS A 268 18.74 -6.94 1.14
N LEU A 269 18.39 -6.19 0.08
CA LEU A 269 17.54 -6.69 -0.99
C LEU A 269 18.10 -7.98 -1.60
N ILE A 270 19.41 -8.07 -1.80
CA ILE A 270 20.02 -9.28 -2.37
C ILE A 270 19.75 -10.50 -1.48
N THR A 271 19.72 -10.32 -0.16
CA THR A 271 19.32 -11.38 0.78
C THR A 271 17.83 -11.72 0.63
N CYS A 272 16.94 -10.70 0.54
CA CYS A 272 15.51 -10.93 0.26
C CYS A 272 15.30 -11.71 -1.04
N GLU A 273 15.95 -11.31 -2.14
CA GLU A 273 15.89 -12.01 -3.42
C GLU A 273 16.28 -13.49 -3.31
N ASN A 274 17.37 -13.77 -2.61
CA ASN A 274 17.84 -15.15 -2.43
C ASN A 274 16.80 -16.00 -1.69
N VAL A 275 16.21 -15.46 -0.63
CA VAL A 275 15.16 -16.14 0.14
C VAL A 275 13.90 -16.33 -0.70
N ILE A 276 13.44 -15.29 -1.38
CA ILE A 276 12.22 -15.32 -2.21
C ILE A 276 12.36 -16.39 -3.31
N ARG A 277 13.51 -16.42 -4.00
CA ARG A 277 13.80 -17.42 -5.04
C ARG A 277 13.90 -18.85 -4.50
N GLN A 278 14.38 -19.05 -3.27
CA GLN A 278 14.36 -20.37 -2.61
C GLN A 278 12.93 -20.87 -2.33
N TYR A 279 11.98 -19.96 -2.14
CA TYR A 279 10.55 -20.30 -2.04
C TYR A 279 9.90 -20.59 -3.39
N GLY A 280 10.60 -20.33 -4.50
CA GLY A 280 10.12 -20.58 -5.87
C GLY A 280 9.38 -19.39 -6.49
N TYR A 281 9.49 -18.19 -5.92
CA TYR A 281 8.87 -16.98 -6.47
C TYR A 281 9.85 -16.15 -7.30
N ASP A 282 9.30 -15.43 -8.28
CA ASP A 282 10.06 -14.50 -9.11
C ASP A 282 10.32 -13.18 -8.40
N VAL A 283 11.48 -12.58 -8.70
CA VAL A 283 11.83 -11.23 -8.27
C VAL A 283 12.23 -10.41 -9.48
N LEU A 284 11.47 -9.37 -9.76
CA LEU A 284 11.81 -8.31 -10.69
C LEU A 284 12.61 -7.22 -9.97
N ASN A 285 13.93 -7.31 -9.96
CA ASN A 285 14.79 -6.24 -9.47
C ASN A 285 15.12 -5.29 -10.63
N TYR A 286 14.41 -4.14 -10.68
CA TYR A 286 14.60 -3.17 -11.77
C TYR A 286 16.01 -2.61 -11.80
N ASN A 287 16.64 -2.41 -10.64
CA ASN A 287 17.97 -1.80 -10.51
C ASN A 287 19.12 -2.72 -10.95
N LYS A 288 18.82 -3.98 -11.34
CA LYS A 288 19.75 -4.90 -12.02
C LYS A 288 19.62 -4.89 -13.53
N LEU A 289 18.59 -4.24 -14.07
CA LEU A 289 18.31 -4.21 -15.50
C LEU A 289 18.99 -3.01 -16.18
N ASP A 290 19.25 -3.12 -17.47
CA ASP A 290 19.81 -2.03 -18.26
C ASP A 290 18.73 -1.02 -18.67
N ASN A 291 18.10 -0.41 -17.66
CA ASN A 291 17.10 0.65 -17.77
C ASN A 291 16.02 0.44 -18.86
N PRO A 292 15.28 -0.66 -18.84
CA PRO A 292 14.33 -1.01 -19.91
C PRO A 292 13.16 -0.03 -20.06
N ALA A 293 12.83 0.75 -19.02
CA ALA A 293 11.82 1.81 -19.08
C ALA A 293 12.36 3.13 -19.66
N ALA A 294 13.64 3.20 -20.05
CA ALA A 294 14.31 4.41 -20.55
C ALA A 294 14.13 5.61 -19.60
N LEU A 295 14.31 5.38 -18.30
CA LEU A 295 14.24 6.41 -17.29
C LEU A 295 15.43 7.38 -17.40
N THR A 296 15.19 8.62 -17.05
CA THR A 296 16.20 9.69 -16.99
C THR A 296 16.10 10.40 -15.65
N LYS A 297 17.07 11.24 -15.33
CA LYS A 297 17.05 12.05 -14.11
C LYS A 297 15.79 12.91 -13.95
N SER A 298 15.14 13.30 -15.05
CA SER A 298 13.91 14.09 -15.03
C SER A 298 12.65 13.26 -14.75
N ASP A 299 12.77 11.96 -14.59
CA ASP A 299 11.66 11.04 -14.35
C ASP A 299 11.49 10.69 -12.85
N PHE A 300 12.37 11.21 -12.00
CA PHE A 300 12.34 10.99 -10.55
C PHE A 300 11.77 12.20 -9.80
N ALA A 301 10.99 11.96 -8.77
CA ALA A 301 10.57 12.97 -7.80
C ALA A 301 11.65 13.13 -6.70
N ASP A 302 12.25 12.02 -6.27
CA ASP A 302 13.38 11.93 -5.34
C ASP A 302 14.22 10.69 -5.65
N CYS A 303 15.07 10.23 -4.72
CA CYS A 303 15.92 9.07 -4.95
C CYS A 303 15.18 7.73 -4.96
N TYR A 304 13.96 7.67 -4.47
CA TYR A 304 13.20 6.44 -4.22
C TYR A 304 11.86 6.40 -4.98
N HIS A 305 11.42 7.53 -5.53
CA HIS A 305 10.11 7.65 -6.19
C HIS A 305 10.22 8.30 -7.55
N LEU A 306 9.46 7.78 -8.47
CA LEU A 306 9.26 8.36 -9.79
C LEU A 306 8.23 9.52 -9.69
N ASN A 307 8.42 10.53 -10.51
CA ASN A 307 7.36 11.49 -10.76
C ASN A 307 6.35 10.92 -11.78
N LYS A 308 5.29 11.66 -12.06
CA LYS A 308 4.25 11.25 -13.01
C LYS A 308 4.81 10.71 -14.33
N LYS A 309 5.81 11.39 -14.90
CA LYS A 309 6.39 11.02 -16.19
C LYS A 309 7.18 9.70 -16.08
N GLY A 310 7.96 9.54 -15.03
CA GLY A 310 8.69 8.31 -14.74
C GLY A 310 7.76 7.14 -14.46
N ALA A 311 6.72 7.37 -13.66
CA ALA A 311 5.71 6.36 -13.36
C ALA A 311 4.99 5.84 -14.62
N VAL A 312 4.69 6.70 -15.59
CA VAL A 312 4.13 6.28 -16.89
C VAL A 312 5.10 5.37 -17.66
N LYS A 313 6.39 5.72 -17.68
CA LYS A 313 7.41 4.90 -18.35
C LYS A 313 7.59 3.54 -17.67
N PHE A 314 7.72 3.54 -16.35
CA PHE A 314 7.86 2.30 -15.59
C PHE A 314 6.60 1.42 -15.67
N SER A 315 5.41 2.02 -15.57
CA SER A 315 4.15 1.29 -15.77
C SER A 315 4.03 0.67 -17.16
N THR A 316 4.56 1.34 -18.19
CA THR A 316 4.62 0.79 -19.54
C THR A 316 5.54 -0.44 -19.61
N PHE A 317 6.71 -0.38 -19.00
CA PHE A 317 7.61 -1.52 -18.87
C PHE A 317 6.96 -2.66 -18.09
N LEU A 318 6.39 -2.35 -16.91
CA LEU A 318 5.73 -3.34 -16.06
C LEU A 318 4.57 -4.03 -16.77
N ALA A 319 3.79 -3.30 -17.59
CA ALA A 319 2.70 -3.84 -18.38
C ALA A 319 3.18 -4.96 -19.33
N TYR A 320 4.26 -4.72 -20.05
CA TYR A 320 4.84 -5.73 -20.96
C TYR A 320 5.48 -6.88 -20.18
N TYR A 321 6.20 -6.58 -19.12
CA TYR A 321 6.79 -7.62 -18.26
C TYR A 321 5.73 -8.58 -17.72
N LEU A 322 4.62 -8.06 -17.19
CA LEU A 322 3.53 -8.91 -16.69
C LEU A 322 2.87 -9.72 -17.81
N ALA A 323 2.59 -9.12 -18.96
CA ALA A 323 1.95 -9.79 -20.08
C ALA A 323 2.83 -10.89 -20.71
N GLU A 324 4.14 -10.73 -20.68
CA GLU A 324 5.09 -11.71 -21.25
C GLU A 324 5.38 -12.89 -20.31
N ASN A 325 5.36 -12.66 -19.00
CA ASN A 325 5.78 -13.66 -18.01
C ASN A 325 4.62 -14.38 -17.31
N TYR A 326 3.38 -13.85 -17.38
CA TYR A 326 2.22 -14.42 -16.70
C TYR A 326 1.05 -14.60 -17.65
N THR A 327 0.19 -15.56 -17.31
CA THR A 327 -1.02 -15.86 -18.12
C THR A 327 -2.25 -15.29 -17.44
N PHE A 328 -3.02 -14.53 -18.18
CA PHE A 328 -4.25 -13.88 -17.71
C PHE A 328 -5.46 -14.32 -18.52
N LYS A 329 -6.65 -14.19 -17.93
CA LYS A 329 -7.91 -14.49 -18.61
C LYS A 329 -8.31 -13.31 -19.49
N SER A 330 -8.98 -13.61 -20.61
CA SER A 330 -9.56 -12.56 -21.43
C SER A 330 -10.80 -11.94 -20.76
N HIS A 331 -10.95 -10.65 -20.91
CA HIS A 331 -12.10 -9.90 -20.42
C HIS A 331 -13.27 -9.87 -21.41
N THR A 332 -14.48 -9.66 -20.90
CA THR A 332 -15.66 -9.43 -21.76
C THR A 332 -15.54 -8.07 -22.44
N ALA A 333 -16.23 -7.91 -23.59
CA ALA A 333 -16.25 -6.64 -24.31
C ALA A 333 -16.76 -5.48 -23.42
N GLN A 334 -17.82 -5.71 -22.65
CA GLN A 334 -18.36 -4.69 -21.72
C GLN A 334 -17.35 -4.24 -20.66
N PHE A 335 -16.60 -5.20 -20.08
CA PHE A 335 -15.55 -4.89 -19.12
C PHE A 335 -14.43 -4.08 -19.78
N THR A 336 -13.98 -4.52 -20.96
CA THR A 336 -12.95 -3.82 -21.74
C THR A 336 -13.35 -2.40 -22.08
N ASP A 337 -14.58 -2.17 -22.55
CA ASP A 337 -15.11 -0.84 -22.86
C ASP A 337 -15.14 0.08 -21.64
N SER A 338 -15.51 -0.44 -20.46
CA SER A 338 -15.53 0.31 -19.20
C SER A 338 -14.12 0.74 -18.80
N TRP A 339 -13.17 -0.18 -18.86
CA TRP A 339 -11.77 0.11 -18.53
C TRP A 339 -11.11 1.06 -19.56
N ASP A 340 -11.40 0.88 -20.85
CA ASP A 340 -10.92 1.77 -21.90
C ASP A 340 -11.45 3.20 -21.72
N LYS A 341 -12.70 3.35 -21.31
CA LYS A 341 -13.27 4.65 -20.98
C LYS A 341 -12.54 5.29 -19.79
N THR A 342 -12.39 4.55 -18.69
CA THR A 342 -11.70 5.02 -17.47
C THR A 342 -10.26 5.44 -17.80
N ALA A 343 -9.52 4.61 -18.51
CA ALA A 343 -8.14 4.90 -18.87
C ALA A 343 -8.01 6.14 -19.76
N ARG A 344 -8.90 6.32 -20.74
CA ARG A 344 -8.93 7.54 -21.58
C ARG A 344 -9.24 8.80 -20.76
N GLU A 345 -10.18 8.72 -19.82
CA GLU A 345 -10.53 9.84 -18.94
C GLU A 345 -9.34 10.26 -18.06
N VAL A 346 -8.65 9.28 -17.47
CA VAL A 346 -7.44 9.51 -16.65
C VAL A 346 -6.34 10.16 -17.49
N CYS A 347 -6.05 9.60 -18.67
CA CYS A 347 -5.01 10.17 -19.52
C CYS A 347 -5.31 11.62 -19.92
N LYS A 348 -6.55 11.90 -20.25
CA LYS A 348 -6.98 13.27 -20.58
C LYS A 348 -6.87 14.20 -19.35
N ALA A 349 -7.33 13.75 -18.18
CA ALA A 349 -7.36 14.56 -16.96
C ALA A 349 -5.96 14.89 -16.43
N TYR A 350 -5.01 13.97 -16.57
CA TYR A 350 -3.66 14.10 -16.03
C TYR A 350 -2.58 14.32 -17.08
N ASN A 351 -2.95 14.42 -18.34
CA ASN A 351 -2.03 14.61 -19.48
C ASN A 351 -0.91 13.53 -19.49
N LEU A 352 -1.34 12.25 -19.54
CA LEU A 352 -0.48 11.07 -19.58
C LEU A 352 -0.18 10.62 -21.00
#